data_7a6e3ff378c801bcdd052c58f58129a8
#
_entry.id   7a6e3ff378c801bcdd052c58f58129a8
#
_cell.length_a   1.000
_cell.length_b   1.000
_cell.length_c   1.000
_cell.angle_alpha   90.00
_cell.angle_beta   90.00
_cell.angle_gamma   90.00
#
_symmetry.space_group_name_H-M   'P 1'
#
loop_
_entity.id
_entity.type
_entity.pdbx_description
1 polymer ?
#
loop_
_entity_poly.entity_id
_entity_poly.type
_entity_poly.pdbx_seq_one_letter_code
_entity_poly.pdbx_strand_id
1 'polypeptide(L)'
;MKIALIIEHFDAARGGAEQYAVWLAGQLAQAGHEVHVLCHDRGRFFAKYSEAKRRASHEVEHAAEPYTPPPETHPGLTAVHVHRFPTMKLSTALGFCRFGQAARRWCAAHRPDVAHSMTVAWPGDLYHPHAGLYARLQRQAVASRETAAAARWKRWMLRLSRKQRALLDLERRATGPTGPWKILCVSPLLQRDFQEVYAAPPQRLILLENPRMTPVPIGGQVLQARRWFRRMYRLDDTARVALFVGHDFRRKGLAWAIRVIAATPVPWTLLVVGLGRARRYMELAEQLVVADRIKFIGPTQRMAEVYSAADALLLPTFYDSFGLVALEAAGWGLPVISTRFLGIGELLQRHGLGTIVESPRAVQAMAAALAAIDPRTVDRAAAAQHAAAATAHLTPSVYLAKLTELYRQCALAQHQRAR
;
A
#
# COMPACT_ATOMS: atom_id res chain seq x y z
N MET A 1 -22.38 17.20 0.67
CA MET A 1 -22.15 16.89 -0.76
C MET A 1 -22.46 15.41 -0.98
N LYS A 2 -22.93 15.08 -2.17
CA LYS A 2 -23.11 13.73 -2.66
C LYS A 2 -21.84 13.30 -3.40
N ILE A 3 -21.14 12.29 -2.87
CA ILE A 3 -19.81 11.87 -3.35
C ILE A 3 -19.88 10.43 -3.85
N ALA A 4 -19.42 10.19 -5.08
CA ALA A 4 -19.25 8.85 -5.62
C ALA A 4 -17.76 8.44 -5.55
N LEU A 5 -17.43 7.42 -4.76
CA LEU A 5 -16.11 6.79 -4.71
C LEU A 5 -16.11 5.56 -5.62
N ILE A 6 -15.18 5.50 -6.58
CA ILE A 6 -15.13 4.41 -7.58
C ILE A 6 -13.86 3.61 -7.37
N ILE A 7 -14.02 2.31 -7.07
CA ILE A 7 -12.90 1.38 -6.85
C ILE A 7 -13.31 -0.04 -7.29
N GLU A 8 -12.37 -0.83 -7.80
CA GLU A 8 -12.67 -2.19 -8.25
C GLU A 8 -13.14 -3.11 -7.10
N HIS A 9 -12.47 -3.01 -5.97
CA HIS A 9 -12.75 -3.84 -4.80
C HIS A 9 -12.87 -2.99 -3.55
N PHE A 10 -13.96 -3.10 -2.83
CA PHE A 10 -14.19 -2.40 -1.58
C PHE A 10 -14.01 -3.36 -0.41
N ASP A 11 -12.74 -3.63 -0.03
CA ASP A 11 -12.38 -4.62 0.98
C ASP A 11 -11.01 -4.27 1.60
N ALA A 12 -11.00 -3.76 2.83
CA ALA A 12 -9.79 -3.31 3.53
C ALA A 12 -8.70 -4.39 3.71
N ALA A 13 -9.08 -5.68 3.71
CA ALA A 13 -8.12 -6.77 3.86
C ALA A 13 -7.30 -7.07 2.60
N ARG A 14 -7.61 -6.43 1.48
CA ARG A 14 -7.04 -6.75 0.17
C ARG A 14 -5.72 -6.04 -0.11
N GLY A 15 -5.60 -4.80 0.32
CA GLY A 15 -4.39 -4.00 0.10
C GLY A 15 -4.54 -2.56 0.55
N GLY A 16 -3.46 -1.78 0.43
CA GLY A 16 -3.43 -0.41 0.92
C GLY A 16 -4.41 0.54 0.21
N ALA A 17 -4.67 0.35 -1.09
CA ALA A 17 -5.63 1.16 -1.83
C ALA A 17 -7.07 0.91 -1.37
N GLU A 18 -7.41 -0.35 -1.12
CA GLU A 18 -8.71 -0.75 -0.63
C GLU A 18 -8.91 -0.36 0.84
N GLN A 19 -7.87 -0.50 1.67
CA GLN A 19 -7.88 -0.02 3.04
C GLN A 19 -8.11 1.49 3.10
N TYR A 20 -7.41 2.25 2.24
CA TYR A 20 -7.61 3.68 2.11
C TYR A 20 -9.05 4.01 1.69
N ALA A 21 -9.62 3.31 0.69
CA ALA A 21 -10.98 3.56 0.21
C ALA A 21 -12.04 3.34 1.30
N VAL A 22 -11.88 2.27 2.10
CA VAL A 22 -12.77 1.95 3.23
C VAL A 22 -12.66 3.02 4.31
N TRP A 23 -11.43 3.41 4.67
CA TRP A 23 -11.16 4.48 5.62
C TRP A 23 -11.77 5.81 5.15
N LEU A 24 -11.51 6.21 3.91
CA LEU A 24 -12.01 7.47 3.34
C LEU A 24 -13.54 7.53 3.33
N ALA A 25 -14.20 6.45 2.90
CA ALA A 25 -15.67 6.38 2.86
C ALA A 25 -16.27 6.61 4.27
N GLY A 26 -15.70 5.99 5.30
CA GLY A 26 -16.12 6.18 6.69
C GLY A 26 -15.92 7.62 7.18
N GLN A 27 -14.76 8.22 6.89
CA GLN A 27 -14.45 9.59 7.30
C GLN A 27 -15.36 10.63 6.64
N LEU A 28 -15.62 10.47 5.34
CA LEU A 28 -16.53 11.37 4.61
C LEU A 28 -17.98 11.25 5.11
N ALA A 29 -18.46 10.04 5.40
CA ALA A 29 -19.77 9.83 5.97
C ALA A 29 -19.91 10.45 7.37
N GLN A 30 -18.88 10.31 8.22
CA GLN A 30 -18.83 10.98 9.55
C GLN A 30 -18.82 12.52 9.42
N ALA A 31 -18.21 13.06 8.38
CA ALA A 31 -18.22 14.48 8.09
C ALA A 31 -19.59 14.98 7.50
N GLY A 32 -20.60 14.12 7.46
CA GLY A 32 -21.95 14.47 7.01
C GLY A 32 -22.13 14.50 5.49
N HIS A 33 -21.25 13.84 4.73
CA HIS A 33 -21.41 13.69 3.29
C HIS A 33 -22.27 12.46 2.94
N GLU A 34 -23.07 12.55 1.89
CA GLU A 34 -23.77 11.41 1.27
C GLU A 34 -22.75 10.63 0.42
N VAL A 35 -22.32 9.45 0.89
CA VAL A 35 -21.23 8.71 0.28
C VAL A 35 -21.74 7.46 -0.44
N HIS A 36 -21.47 7.36 -1.74
CA HIS A 36 -21.78 6.21 -2.58
C HIS A 36 -20.49 5.55 -3.05
N VAL A 37 -20.31 4.30 -2.73
CA VAL A 37 -19.18 3.49 -3.21
C VAL A 37 -19.62 2.64 -4.38
N LEU A 38 -19.00 2.84 -5.54
CA LEU A 38 -19.25 2.07 -6.76
C LEU A 38 -18.13 1.04 -6.92
N CYS A 39 -18.45 -0.25 -6.72
CA CYS A 39 -17.45 -1.31 -6.76
C CYS A 39 -17.93 -2.54 -7.55
N HIS A 40 -16.98 -3.35 -8.01
CA HIS A 40 -17.28 -4.63 -8.66
C HIS A 40 -17.60 -5.71 -7.63
N ASP A 41 -16.84 -5.79 -6.54
CA ASP A 41 -16.97 -6.83 -5.52
C ASP A 41 -16.79 -6.30 -4.10
N ARG A 42 -17.54 -6.92 -3.17
CA ARG A 42 -17.42 -6.77 -1.73
C ARG A 42 -16.73 -8.02 -1.17
N GLY A 43 -15.41 -8.04 -1.13
CA GLY A 43 -14.67 -8.94 -0.25
C GLY A 43 -15.10 -10.41 -0.13
N ARG A 44 -15.06 -11.20 -1.21
CA ARG A 44 -14.97 -12.66 -1.08
C ARG A 44 -13.64 -13.10 -0.45
N PHE A 45 -12.70 -12.19 -0.34
CA PHE A 45 -11.40 -12.41 0.28
C PHE A 45 -11.54 -12.69 1.78
N PHE A 46 -12.48 -12.06 2.47
CA PHE A 46 -12.78 -12.30 3.88
C PHE A 46 -13.15 -13.76 4.18
N ALA A 47 -13.89 -14.45 3.33
CA ALA A 47 -14.28 -15.84 3.56
C ALA A 47 -13.06 -16.79 3.52
N LYS A 48 -12.21 -16.67 2.49
CA LYS A 48 -10.96 -17.46 2.38
C LYS A 48 -9.93 -17.11 3.45
N TYR A 49 -9.87 -15.83 3.84
CA TYR A 49 -9.00 -15.34 4.90
C TYR A 49 -9.43 -15.85 6.28
N SER A 50 -10.74 -15.86 6.56
CA SER A 50 -11.29 -16.40 7.81
C SER A 50 -11.04 -17.92 7.95
N GLU A 51 -10.97 -18.64 6.84
CA GLU A 51 -10.70 -20.07 6.82
C GLU A 51 -9.22 -20.39 7.05
N ALA A 52 -8.31 -19.62 6.43
CA ALA A 52 -6.88 -19.68 6.69
C ALA A 52 -6.54 -19.27 8.14
N LYS A 53 -7.26 -18.26 8.67
CA LYS A 53 -7.12 -17.79 10.06
C LYS A 53 -7.57 -18.84 11.06
N ARG A 54 -8.68 -19.56 10.81
CA ARG A 54 -9.12 -20.66 11.69
C ARG A 54 -8.11 -21.79 11.76
N ARG A 55 -7.48 -22.17 10.64
CA ARG A 55 -6.42 -23.20 10.62
C ARG A 55 -5.19 -22.76 11.39
N ALA A 56 -4.73 -21.51 11.23
CA ALA A 56 -3.59 -20.99 11.97
C ALA A 56 -3.87 -20.78 13.47
N SER A 57 -5.12 -20.51 13.87
CA SER A 57 -5.52 -20.35 15.28
C SER A 57 -5.55 -21.68 16.03
N HIS A 58 -5.90 -22.81 15.38
CA HIS A 58 -5.91 -24.13 16.02
C HIS A 58 -4.52 -24.66 16.37
N GLU A 59 -3.45 -24.19 15.70
CA GLU A 59 -2.07 -24.57 16.03
C GLU A 59 -1.47 -23.75 17.18
N VAL A 60 -2.14 -22.70 17.69
CA VAL A 60 -1.59 -21.71 18.65
C VAL A 60 -2.36 -21.66 19.99
N GLU A 61 -3.36 -22.51 20.21
CA GLU A 61 -4.26 -22.43 21.38
C GLU A 61 -3.64 -22.76 22.75
N HIS A 62 -2.32 -22.99 22.84
CA HIS A 62 -1.67 -23.40 24.10
C HIS A 62 -0.60 -22.46 24.67
N ALA A 63 -0.60 -21.16 24.36
CA ALA A 63 0.39 -20.25 24.94
C ALA A 63 -0.17 -18.90 25.37
N ALA A 64 -0.20 -18.72 26.71
CA ALA A 64 -0.18 -17.45 27.45
C ALA A 64 -1.36 -16.49 27.35
N GLU A 65 -1.59 -15.71 28.43
CA GLU A 65 -2.68 -14.77 28.65
C GLU A 65 -3.15 -13.95 27.43
N PRO A 66 -4.47 -13.79 27.23
CA PRO A 66 -5.01 -13.19 26.03
C PRO A 66 -4.72 -11.68 26.00
N TYR A 67 -3.75 -11.26 25.17
CA TYR A 67 -3.72 -9.89 24.69
C TYR A 67 -4.94 -9.69 23.76
N THR A 68 -5.88 -8.86 24.17
CA THR A 68 -7.03 -8.48 23.35
C THR A 68 -6.66 -7.21 22.58
N PRO A 69 -6.41 -7.30 21.25
CA PRO A 69 -6.19 -6.11 20.46
C PRO A 69 -7.44 -5.24 20.44
N PRO A 70 -7.32 -3.89 20.40
CA PRO A 70 -8.45 -3.01 20.23
C PRO A 70 -9.20 -3.36 18.93
N PRO A 71 -10.55 -3.34 18.93
CA PRO A 71 -11.33 -3.65 17.73
C PRO A 71 -10.99 -2.65 16.61
N GLU A 72 -10.71 -3.15 15.39
CA GLU A 72 -10.64 -2.32 14.19
C GLU A 72 -12.05 -1.81 13.86
N THR A 73 -12.42 -0.69 14.42
CA THR A 73 -13.66 0.00 14.08
C THR A 73 -13.38 0.93 12.90
N HIS A 74 -14.16 0.77 11.83
CA HIS A 74 -14.28 1.76 10.77
C HIS A 74 -15.57 2.56 11.02
N PRO A 75 -15.53 3.58 11.88
CA PRO A 75 -16.71 4.34 12.22
C PRO A 75 -17.27 5.07 10.99
N GLY A 76 -18.59 5.17 10.89
CA GLY A 76 -19.29 5.81 9.76
C GLY A 76 -19.63 4.91 8.58
N LEU A 77 -19.13 3.66 8.50
CA LEU A 77 -19.42 2.77 7.37
C LEU A 77 -20.90 2.36 7.25
N THR A 78 -21.67 2.41 8.33
CA THR A 78 -23.11 2.12 8.32
C THR A 78 -23.92 3.13 7.51
N ALA A 79 -23.40 4.36 7.35
CA ALA A 79 -24.01 5.42 6.54
C ALA A 79 -23.52 5.47 5.09
N VAL A 80 -22.69 4.51 4.66
CA VAL A 80 -22.14 4.45 3.31
C VAL A 80 -23.02 3.57 2.40
N HIS A 81 -23.45 4.12 1.26
CA HIS A 81 -24.21 3.39 0.26
C HIS A 81 -23.29 2.64 -0.69
N VAL A 82 -23.28 1.32 -0.67
CA VAL A 82 -22.39 0.53 -1.52
C VAL A 82 -23.14 -0.12 -2.69
N HIS A 83 -22.80 0.29 -3.90
CA HIS A 83 -23.38 -0.18 -5.16
C HIS A 83 -22.43 -1.18 -5.82
N ARG A 84 -22.93 -2.39 -6.05
CA ARG A 84 -22.16 -3.46 -6.71
C ARG A 84 -22.54 -3.55 -8.18
N PHE A 85 -21.52 -3.60 -9.01
CA PHE A 85 -21.66 -3.87 -10.44
C PHE A 85 -20.99 -5.21 -10.78
N PRO A 86 -21.68 -6.36 -10.58
CA PRO A 86 -21.15 -7.67 -10.90
C PRO A 86 -21.08 -7.84 -12.41
N THR A 87 -20.09 -7.26 -13.03
CA THR A 87 -19.80 -7.40 -14.45
C THR A 87 -18.94 -8.65 -14.68
N MET A 88 -18.56 -8.92 -15.94
CA MET A 88 -17.59 -9.97 -16.28
C MET A 88 -16.30 -9.81 -15.46
N LYS A 89 -15.53 -10.90 -15.33
CA LYS A 89 -14.26 -10.93 -14.58
C LYS A 89 -13.38 -9.72 -14.91
N LEU A 90 -13.01 -8.92 -13.90
CA LEU A 90 -12.08 -7.78 -14.03
C LEU A 90 -10.68 -8.17 -14.51
N SER A 91 -10.37 -9.47 -14.55
CA SER A 91 -9.16 -9.98 -15.16
C SER A 91 -9.13 -9.83 -16.69
N THR A 92 -10.29 -9.60 -17.34
CA THR A 92 -10.42 -9.36 -18.78
C THR A 92 -10.47 -7.87 -19.09
N ALA A 93 -10.04 -7.47 -20.30
CA ALA A 93 -10.16 -6.09 -20.77
C ALA A 93 -11.63 -5.64 -20.84
N LEU A 94 -12.51 -6.50 -21.36
CA LEU A 94 -13.93 -6.22 -21.53
C LEU A 94 -14.63 -6.02 -20.17
N GLY A 95 -14.37 -6.90 -19.19
CA GLY A 95 -14.97 -6.78 -17.86
C GLY A 95 -14.53 -5.49 -17.15
N PHE A 96 -13.26 -5.11 -17.31
CA PHE A 96 -12.73 -3.87 -16.75
C PHE A 96 -13.38 -2.63 -17.39
N CYS A 97 -13.50 -2.59 -18.71
CA CYS A 97 -14.18 -1.49 -19.42
C CYS A 97 -15.68 -1.41 -19.08
N ARG A 98 -16.36 -2.56 -18.96
CA ARG A 98 -17.78 -2.60 -18.58
C ARG A 98 -18.01 -2.07 -17.15
N PHE A 99 -17.12 -2.36 -16.23
CA PHE A 99 -17.17 -1.77 -14.90
C PHE A 99 -17.08 -0.24 -14.96
N GLY A 100 -16.11 0.31 -15.70
CA GLY A 100 -16.00 1.76 -15.90
C GLY A 100 -17.24 2.39 -16.55
N GLN A 101 -17.83 1.72 -17.56
CA GLN A 101 -19.08 2.16 -18.19
C GLN A 101 -20.27 2.14 -17.20
N ALA A 102 -20.38 1.11 -16.35
CA ALA A 102 -21.43 1.01 -15.34
C ALA A 102 -21.32 2.15 -14.32
N ALA A 103 -20.11 2.42 -13.81
CA ALA A 103 -19.84 3.53 -12.91
C ALA A 103 -20.21 4.88 -13.55
N ARG A 104 -19.79 5.11 -14.80
CA ARG A 104 -20.13 6.32 -15.56
C ARG A 104 -21.64 6.51 -15.73
N ARG A 105 -22.39 5.44 -16.10
CA ARG A 105 -23.85 5.48 -16.25
C ARG A 105 -24.53 5.79 -14.93
N TRP A 106 -24.08 5.18 -13.85
CA TRP A 106 -24.60 5.46 -12.52
C TRP A 106 -24.43 6.94 -12.14
N CYS A 107 -23.23 7.49 -12.32
CA CYS A 107 -22.98 8.91 -12.04
C CYS A 107 -23.79 9.85 -12.93
N ALA A 108 -23.97 9.50 -14.21
CA ALA A 108 -24.85 10.29 -15.11
C ALA A 108 -26.31 10.31 -14.66
N ALA A 109 -26.82 9.19 -14.13
CA ALA A 109 -28.21 9.09 -13.65
C ALA A 109 -28.41 9.74 -12.26
N HIS A 110 -27.42 9.63 -11.35
CA HIS A 110 -27.57 10.05 -9.95
C HIS A 110 -26.93 11.41 -9.64
N ARG A 111 -26.16 11.97 -10.58
CA ARG A 111 -25.54 13.31 -10.55
C ARG A 111 -24.86 13.62 -9.21
N PRO A 112 -23.84 12.84 -8.77
CA PRO A 112 -23.07 13.20 -7.60
C PRO A 112 -22.37 14.55 -7.81
N ASP A 113 -22.15 15.30 -6.73
CA ASP A 113 -21.38 16.55 -6.76
C ASP A 113 -19.93 16.31 -7.19
N VAL A 114 -19.39 15.12 -6.86
CA VAL A 114 -18.02 14.71 -7.23
C VAL A 114 -17.96 13.21 -7.48
N ALA A 115 -17.33 12.80 -8.59
CA ALA A 115 -16.94 11.44 -8.88
C ALA A 115 -15.42 11.27 -8.64
N HIS A 116 -15.04 10.72 -7.49
CA HIS A 116 -13.66 10.45 -7.10
C HIS A 116 -13.30 9.00 -7.42
N SER A 117 -12.42 8.79 -8.37
CA SER A 117 -12.08 7.45 -8.86
C SER A 117 -10.66 7.02 -8.51
N MET A 118 -10.53 5.83 -7.95
CA MET A 118 -9.25 5.15 -7.68
C MET A 118 -8.89 4.17 -8.80
N THR A 119 -9.68 4.13 -9.87
CA THR A 119 -9.50 3.22 -11.01
C THR A 119 -9.41 3.97 -12.33
N VAL A 120 -8.57 3.47 -13.24
CA VAL A 120 -8.50 4.00 -14.61
C VAL A 120 -9.65 3.50 -15.51
N ALA A 121 -10.47 2.56 -15.03
CA ALA A 121 -11.63 2.05 -15.78
C ALA A 121 -12.59 3.17 -16.20
N TRP A 122 -12.79 4.12 -15.30
CA TRP A 122 -13.36 5.44 -15.54
C TRP A 122 -12.81 6.43 -14.50
N PRO A 123 -12.01 7.41 -14.91
CA PRO A 123 -11.27 8.27 -13.96
C PRO A 123 -12.16 9.30 -13.23
N GLY A 124 -13.47 9.40 -13.55
CA GLY A 124 -14.37 10.35 -12.91
C GLY A 124 -13.96 11.81 -13.11
N ASP A 125 -14.23 12.64 -12.12
CA ASP A 125 -13.82 14.05 -12.06
C ASP A 125 -12.42 14.20 -11.43
N LEU A 126 -12.16 13.42 -10.39
CA LEU A 126 -10.88 13.31 -9.71
C LEU A 126 -10.34 11.89 -9.87
N TYR A 127 -9.17 11.75 -10.47
CA TYR A 127 -8.50 10.47 -10.63
C TYR A 127 -7.38 10.31 -9.58
N HIS A 128 -7.47 9.28 -8.76
CA HIS A 128 -6.56 9.03 -7.63
C HIS A 128 -5.94 7.63 -7.70
N PRO A 129 -4.93 7.40 -8.56
CA PRO A 129 -4.34 6.09 -8.80
C PRO A 129 -3.42 5.63 -7.66
N HIS A 130 -3.98 5.06 -6.60
CA HIS A 130 -3.22 4.54 -5.46
C HIS A 130 -2.22 3.45 -5.83
N ALA A 131 -2.51 2.62 -6.81
CA ALA A 131 -1.59 1.58 -7.28
C ALA A 131 -0.39 2.15 -8.06
N GLY A 132 -0.43 3.42 -8.45
CA GLY A 132 0.53 4.05 -9.34
C GLY A 132 0.18 3.90 -10.83
N LEU A 133 1.09 4.27 -11.71
CA LEU A 133 0.91 4.17 -13.16
C LEU A 133 1.06 2.73 -13.66
N TYR A 134 0.10 2.27 -14.48
CA TYR A 134 0.19 0.97 -15.14
C TYR A 134 1.42 0.85 -16.05
N ALA A 135 1.80 1.93 -16.73
CA ALA A 135 3.02 1.95 -17.54
C ALA A 135 4.28 1.69 -16.70
N ARG A 136 4.38 2.31 -15.52
CA ARG A 136 5.49 2.06 -14.58
C ARG A 136 5.41 0.66 -13.97
N LEU A 137 4.23 0.23 -13.54
CA LEU A 137 4.02 -1.12 -13.01
C LEU A 137 4.45 -2.20 -14.01
N GLN A 138 4.16 -2.04 -15.31
CA GLN A 138 4.62 -2.97 -16.35
C GLN A 138 6.14 -2.98 -16.49
N ARG A 139 6.79 -1.82 -16.53
CA ARG A 139 8.26 -1.69 -16.58
C ARG A 139 8.89 -2.38 -15.36
N GLN A 140 8.37 -2.12 -14.17
CA GLN A 140 8.89 -2.72 -12.94
C GLN A 140 8.57 -4.21 -12.81
N ALA A 141 7.45 -4.68 -13.36
CA ALA A 141 7.18 -6.12 -13.45
C ALA A 141 8.19 -6.87 -14.34
N VAL A 142 8.79 -6.20 -15.32
CA VAL A 142 9.92 -6.72 -16.10
C VAL A 142 11.22 -6.61 -15.32
N ALA A 143 11.51 -5.43 -14.74
CA ALA A 143 12.74 -5.18 -13.99
C ALA A 143 12.89 -6.08 -12.75
N SER A 144 11.77 -6.49 -12.12
CA SER A 144 11.75 -7.39 -10.97
C SER A 144 12.07 -8.86 -11.29
N ARG A 145 12.34 -9.20 -12.57
CA ARG A 145 12.77 -10.55 -12.94
C ARG A 145 14.25 -10.74 -12.63
N GLU A 146 14.58 -11.91 -12.12
CA GLU A 146 15.94 -12.22 -11.65
C GLU A 146 16.89 -12.55 -12.83
N THR A 147 16.35 -13.06 -13.93
CA THR A 147 17.12 -13.40 -15.13
C THR A 147 16.68 -12.60 -16.35
N ALA A 148 17.62 -12.37 -17.29
CA ALA A 148 17.34 -11.69 -18.55
C ALA A 148 16.31 -12.45 -19.41
N ALA A 149 16.33 -13.79 -19.38
CA ALA A 149 15.37 -14.62 -20.10
C ALA A 149 13.95 -14.42 -19.55
N ALA A 150 13.77 -14.45 -18.22
CA ALA A 150 12.48 -14.20 -17.57
C ALA A 150 11.99 -12.76 -17.82
N ALA A 151 12.89 -11.78 -17.87
CA ALA A 151 12.55 -10.40 -18.21
C ALA A 151 12.09 -10.26 -19.66
N ARG A 152 12.78 -10.89 -20.63
CA ARG A 152 12.38 -10.93 -22.05
C ARG A 152 11.02 -11.59 -22.23
N TRP A 153 10.81 -12.76 -21.60
CA TRP A 153 9.54 -13.48 -21.63
C TRP A 153 8.39 -12.62 -21.05
N LYS A 154 8.61 -11.99 -19.89
CA LYS A 154 7.62 -11.11 -19.29
C LYS A 154 7.25 -9.93 -20.17
N ARG A 155 8.24 -9.30 -20.82
CA ARG A 155 8.03 -8.19 -21.76
C ARG A 155 7.18 -8.63 -22.95
N TRP A 156 7.47 -9.79 -23.51
CA TRP A 156 6.70 -10.38 -24.62
C TRP A 156 5.24 -10.65 -24.19
N MET A 157 5.03 -11.31 -23.04
CA MET A 157 3.69 -11.56 -22.52
C MET A 157 2.87 -10.26 -22.29
N LEU A 158 3.50 -9.20 -21.78
CA LEU A 158 2.83 -7.91 -21.57
C LEU A 158 2.38 -7.29 -22.89
N ARG A 159 3.20 -7.40 -23.97
CA ARG A 159 2.86 -6.91 -25.30
C ARG A 159 1.67 -7.66 -25.91
N LEU A 160 1.53 -8.94 -25.68
CA LEU A 160 0.44 -9.76 -26.21
C LEU A 160 -0.85 -9.62 -25.40
N SER A 161 -0.79 -9.20 -24.14
CA SER A 161 -1.95 -9.11 -23.27
C SER A 161 -2.91 -8.00 -23.69
N ARG A 162 -4.10 -8.38 -24.18
CA ARG A 162 -5.19 -7.44 -24.51
C ARG A 162 -5.56 -6.54 -23.32
N LYS A 163 -5.63 -7.13 -22.10
CA LYS A 163 -5.90 -6.37 -20.87
C LYS A 163 -4.84 -5.31 -20.62
N GLN A 164 -3.56 -5.67 -20.70
CA GLN A 164 -2.48 -4.73 -20.41
C GLN A 164 -2.43 -3.57 -21.42
N ARG A 165 -2.74 -3.84 -22.69
CA ARG A 165 -2.89 -2.78 -23.70
C ARG A 165 -4.07 -1.88 -23.40
N ALA A 166 -5.23 -2.45 -23.07
CA ALA A 166 -6.42 -1.65 -22.69
C ALA A 166 -6.16 -0.76 -21.49
N LEU A 167 -5.45 -1.26 -20.45
CA LEU A 167 -5.07 -0.46 -19.27
C LEU A 167 -4.19 0.73 -19.65
N LEU A 168 -3.17 0.53 -20.52
CA LEU A 168 -2.32 1.62 -20.99
C LEU A 168 -3.09 2.65 -21.84
N ASP A 169 -4.04 2.19 -22.67
CA ASP A 169 -4.87 3.08 -23.48
C ASP A 169 -5.82 3.92 -22.60
N LEU A 170 -6.43 3.31 -21.59
CA LEU A 170 -7.27 4.02 -20.61
C LEU A 170 -6.44 5.04 -19.83
N GLU A 171 -5.23 4.67 -19.38
CA GLU A 171 -4.33 5.56 -18.67
C GLU A 171 -3.90 6.76 -19.53
N ARG A 172 -3.57 6.53 -20.82
CA ARG A 172 -3.26 7.59 -21.78
C ARG A 172 -4.46 8.54 -21.97
N ARG A 173 -5.68 8.01 -22.07
CA ARG A 173 -6.90 8.83 -22.16
C ARG A 173 -7.16 9.62 -20.88
N ALA A 174 -6.95 9.02 -19.71
CA ALA A 174 -7.09 9.71 -18.44
C ALA A 174 -6.11 10.90 -18.29
N THR A 175 -4.94 10.82 -18.91
CA THR A 175 -3.94 11.91 -18.89
C THR A 175 -4.14 12.94 -20.02
N GLY A 176 -4.89 12.58 -21.05
CA GLY A 176 -5.18 13.45 -22.21
C GLY A 176 -6.17 14.60 -21.92
N PRO A 177 -6.44 15.45 -22.91
CA PRO A 177 -7.28 16.67 -22.74
C PRO A 177 -8.70 16.39 -22.21
N THR A 178 -9.28 15.25 -22.57
CA THR A 178 -10.65 14.84 -22.17
C THR A 178 -10.68 14.04 -20.85
N GLY A 179 -9.56 13.97 -20.15
CA GLY A 179 -9.44 13.25 -18.87
C GLY A 179 -10.12 13.99 -17.70
N PRO A 180 -9.93 13.51 -16.45
CA PRO A 180 -10.50 14.08 -15.25
C PRO A 180 -10.08 15.54 -15.03
N TRP A 181 -10.82 16.26 -14.24
CA TRP A 181 -10.48 17.66 -13.88
C TRP A 181 -9.12 17.76 -13.22
N LYS A 182 -8.83 16.88 -12.24
CA LYS A 182 -7.52 16.77 -11.60
C LYS A 182 -7.11 15.30 -11.42
N ILE A 183 -5.80 15.08 -11.34
CA ILE A 183 -5.16 13.81 -10.99
C ILE A 183 -4.50 13.99 -9.63
N LEU A 184 -4.93 13.21 -8.64
CA LEU A 184 -4.39 13.25 -7.30
C LEU A 184 -3.20 12.29 -7.21
N CYS A 185 -2.02 12.84 -7.03
CA CYS A 185 -0.77 12.08 -6.92
C CYS A 185 -0.46 11.82 -5.44
N VAL A 186 -0.39 10.55 -5.04
CA VAL A 186 -0.12 10.14 -3.65
C VAL A 186 1.32 10.40 -3.21
N SER A 187 2.21 10.78 -4.14
CA SER A 187 3.61 11.09 -3.85
C SER A 187 4.26 11.92 -4.94
N PRO A 188 5.39 12.60 -4.65
CA PRO A 188 6.22 13.25 -5.66
C PRO A 188 6.72 12.27 -6.75
N LEU A 189 7.02 11.03 -6.39
CA LEU A 189 7.39 9.98 -7.35
C LEU A 189 6.27 9.78 -8.39
N LEU A 190 5.02 9.64 -7.94
CA LEU A 190 3.89 9.45 -8.85
C LEU A 190 3.65 10.69 -9.73
N GLN A 191 3.84 11.89 -9.19
CA GLN A 191 3.71 13.15 -9.94
C GLN A 191 4.75 13.22 -11.07
N ARG A 192 6.02 12.90 -10.78
CA ARG A 192 7.08 12.78 -11.79
C ARG A 192 6.77 11.71 -12.83
N ASP A 193 6.25 10.56 -12.40
CA ASP A 193 5.86 9.48 -13.30
C ASP A 193 4.82 9.92 -14.34
N PHE A 194 3.80 10.70 -13.94
CA PHE A 194 2.81 11.25 -14.88
C PHE A 194 3.42 12.23 -15.86
N GLN A 195 4.34 13.06 -15.41
CA GLN A 195 5.04 14.01 -16.27
C GLN A 195 5.97 13.30 -17.28
N GLU A 196 6.80 12.36 -16.80
CA GLU A 196 7.77 11.65 -17.63
C GLU A 196 7.14 10.69 -18.64
N VAL A 197 6.05 10.01 -18.27
CA VAL A 197 5.45 8.97 -19.12
C VAL A 197 4.43 9.54 -20.08
N TYR A 198 3.65 10.52 -19.65
CA TYR A 198 2.51 11.04 -20.40
C TYR A 198 2.56 12.54 -20.68
N ALA A 199 3.61 13.22 -20.28
CA ALA A 199 3.71 14.69 -20.35
C ALA A 199 2.47 15.38 -19.77
N ALA A 200 1.92 14.82 -18.70
CA ALA A 200 0.68 15.34 -18.10
C ALA A 200 0.88 16.77 -17.63
N PRO A 201 -0.06 17.70 -17.93
CA PRO A 201 0.08 19.11 -17.59
C PRO A 201 0.21 19.29 -16.06
N PRO A 202 1.22 20.02 -15.55
CA PRO A 202 1.43 20.20 -14.12
C PRO A 202 0.20 20.74 -13.38
N GLN A 203 -0.60 21.58 -14.04
CA GLN A 203 -1.80 22.20 -13.47
C GLN A 203 -2.90 21.19 -13.15
N ARG A 204 -2.85 19.99 -13.75
CA ARG A 204 -3.78 18.88 -13.46
C ARG A 204 -3.29 17.94 -12.37
N LEU A 205 -2.01 18.00 -12.03
CA LEU A 205 -1.38 17.11 -11.06
C LEU A 205 -1.39 17.76 -9.67
N ILE A 206 -2.17 17.21 -8.76
CA ILE A 206 -2.23 17.68 -7.37
C ILE A 206 -1.51 16.67 -6.49
N LEU A 207 -0.51 17.11 -5.74
CA LEU A 207 0.12 16.29 -4.71
C LEU A 207 -0.82 16.20 -3.50
N LEU A 208 -1.33 15.02 -3.27
CA LEU A 208 -2.16 14.68 -2.13
C LEU A 208 -1.64 13.36 -1.52
N GLU A 209 -0.64 13.49 -0.68
CA GLU A 209 0.01 12.36 -0.01
C GLU A 209 -0.95 11.66 0.93
N ASN A 210 -0.89 10.32 0.98
CA ASN A 210 -1.79 9.54 1.83
C ASN A 210 -1.61 9.88 3.31
N PRO A 211 -2.70 9.91 4.07
CA PRO A 211 -2.63 10.16 5.51
C PRO A 211 -2.09 8.93 6.25
N ARG A 212 -1.52 9.18 7.42
CA ARG A 212 -1.22 8.14 8.38
C ARG A 212 -2.52 7.67 9.03
N MET A 213 -2.98 6.49 8.63
CA MET A 213 -4.27 5.93 9.08
C MET A 213 -4.15 5.17 10.41
N THR A 214 -2.96 4.67 10.75
CA THR A 214 -2.71 3.95 12.00
C THR A 214 -2.34 4.91 13.13
N PRO A 215 -2.90 4.72 14.34
CA PRO A 215 -2.49 5.51 15.51
C PRO A 215 -1.01 5.31 15.84
N VAL A 216 -0.39 6.34 16.40
CA VAL A 216 0.94 6.19 17.02
C VAL A 216 0.80 5.40 18.30
N PRO A 217 1.64 4.38 18.53
CA PRO A 217 1.56 3.59 19.77
C PRO A 217 1.87 4.44 20.99
N ILE A 218 1.17 4.18 22.09
CA ILE A 218 1.36 4.87 23.35
C ILE A 218 1.83 3.86 24.42
N GLY A 219 3.03 4.09 24.99
CA GLY A 219 3.47 3.54 26.29
C GLY A 219 3.65 2.02 26.38
N GLY A 220 3.38 1.48 27.57
CA GLY A 220 3.70 0.08 27.94
C GLY A 220 3.03 -1.02 27.12
N GLN A 221 1.93 -0.74 26.43
CA GLN A 221 1.27 -1.70 25.52
C GLN A 221 2.18 -2.17 24.38
N VAL A 222 3.10 -1.31 23.92
CA VAL A 222 4.07 -1.67 22.86
C VAL A 222 5.00 -2.79 23.33
N LEU A 223 5.51 -2.72 24.55
CA LEU A 223 6.41 -3.73 25.11
C LEU A 223 5.68 -5.05 25.34
N GLN A 224 4.45 -5.03 25.81
CA GLN A 224 3.63 -6.22 25.99
C GLN A 224 3.35 -6.91 24.65
N ALA A 225 2.91 -6.13 23.65
CA ALA A 225 2.68 -6.62 22.29
C ALA A 225 3.95 -7.22 21.67
N ARG A 226 5.13 -6.56 21.85
CA ARG A 226 6.42 -7.07 21.40
C ARG A 226 6.76 -8.43 22.00
N ARG A 227 6.68 -8.55 23.34
CA ARG A 227 7.00 -9.80 24.04
C ARG A 227 6.04 -10.92 23.64
N TRP A 228 4.77 -10.62 23.55
CA TRP A 228 3.75 -11.59 23.16
C TRP A 228 4.00 -12.10 21.73
N PHE A 229 4.18 -11.20 20.78
CA PHE A 229 4.40 -11.58 19.36
C PHE A 229 5.71 -12.35 19.18
N ARG A 230 6.79 -11.90 19.83
CA ARG A 230 8.09 -12.59 19.74
C ARG A 230 8.00 -14.01 20.29
N ARG A 231 7.34 -14.22 21.42
CA ARG A 231 7.10 -15.57 21.98
C ARG A 231 6.27 -16.44 21.04
N MET A 232 5.18 -15.92 20.49
CA MET A 232 4.31 -16.63 19.55
C MET A 232 5.08 -17.16 18.33
N TYR A 233 5.97 -16.36 17.78
CA TYR A 233 6.75 -16.74 16.60
C TYR A 233 8.15 -17.26 16.92
N ARG A 234 8.41 -17.63 18.17
CA ARG A 234 9.68 -18.18 18.63
C ARG A 234 10.87 -17.31 18.20
N LEU A 235 10.75 -16.01 18.41
CA LEU A 235 11.81 -15.04 18.24
C LEU A 235 12.44 -14.78 19.60
N ASP A 236 13.76 -14.89 19.68
CA ASP A 236 14.50 -14.51 20.86
C ASP A 236 14.30 -13.03 21.19
N ASP A 237 14.24 -12.65 22.47
CA ASP A 237 14.07 -11.25 22.89
C ASP A 237 15.25 -10.37 22.44
N THR A 238 16.43 -10.94 22.28
CA THR A 238 17.65 -10.28 21.80
C THR A 238 17.83 -10.34 20.29
N ALA A 239 17.03 -11.16 19.57
CA ALA A 239 17.11 -11.29 18.12
C ALA A 239 16.85 -9.95 17.44
N ARG A 240 17.68 -9.64 16.42
CA ARG A 240 17.45 -8.51 15.52
C ARG A 240 16.43 -8.90 14.45
N VAL A 241 15.32 -8.19 14.37
CA VAL A 241 14.20 -8.54 13.50
C VAL A 241 13.98 -7.48 12.44
N ALA A 242 14.26 -7.82 11.19
CA ALA A 242 13.88 -7.05 10.02
C ALA A 242 12.47 -7.45 9.56
N LEU A 243 11.63 -6.48 9.27
CA LEU A 243 10.25 -6.67 8.82
C LEU A 243 10.14 -6.44 7.32
N PHE A 244 9.51 -7.37 6.62
CA PHE A 244 9.07 -7.23 5.23
C PHE A 244 7.55 -7.36 5.17
N VAL A 245 6.84 -6.39 4.58
CA VAL A 245 5.38 -6.42 4.45
C VAL A 245 4.95 -6.20 3.00
N GLY A 246 4.07 -7.07 2.50
CA GLY A 246 3.47 -6.89 1.17
C GLY A 246 2.80 -8.14 0.61
N HIS A 247 1.85 -7.95 -0.31
CA HIS A 247 1.16 -9.04 -1.00
C HIS A 247 1.81 -9.44 -2.33
N ASP A 248 2.46 -8.50 -3.02
CA ASP A 248 3.24 -8.77 -4.22
C ASP A 248 4.73 -8.90 -3.86
N PHE A 249 5.11 -10.08 -3.35
CA PHE A 249 6.48 -10.37 -2.90
C PHE A 249 7.53 -10.06 -3.96
N ARG A 250 7.22 -10.23 -5.24
CA ARG A 250 8.16 -9.95 -6.33
C ARG A 250 8.38 -8.46 -6.49
N ARG A 251 7.30 -7.69 -6.62
CA ARG A 251 7.36 -6.23 -6.81
C ARG A 251 7.94 -5.54 -5.59
N LYS A 252 7.62 -6.05 -4.38
CA LYS A 252 8.16 -5.56 -3.11
C LYS A 252 9.59 -6.03 -2.83
N GLY A 253 10.14 -6.95 -3.65
CA GLY A 253 11.55 -7.31 -3.63
C GLY A 253 11.95 -8.36 -2.59
N LEU A 254 11.06 -9.28 -2.17
CA LEU A 254 11.36 -10.27 -1.13
C LEU A 254 12.63 -11.10 -1.42
N ALA A 255 12.86 -11.49 -2.68
CA ALA A 255 14.08 -12.21 -3.03
C ALA A 255 15.37 -11.39 -2.75
N TRP A 256 15.29 -10.08 -2.85
CA TRP A 256 16.40 -9.17 -2.53
C TRP A 256 16.52 -8.94 -1.04
N ALA A 257 15.41 -8.87 -0.29
CA ALA A 257 15.44 -8.83 1.17
C ALA A 257 16.14 -10.07 1.75
N ILE A 258 15.86 -11.27 1.23
CA ILE A 258 16.55 -12.51 1.64
C ILE A 258 18.04 -12.43 1.34
N ARG A 259 18.45 -11.92 0.17
CA ARG A 259 19.87 -11.72 -0.16
C ARG A 259 20.55 -10.69 0.75
N VAL A 260 19.83 -9.65 1.17
CA VAL A 260 20.34 -8.68 2.16
C VAL A 260 20.58 -9.36 3.50
N ILE A 261 19.65 -10.20 3.98
CA ILE A 261 19.83 -10.96 5.22
C ILE A 261 21.05 -11.87 5.12
N ALA A 262 21.25 -12.54 3.98
CA ALA A 262 22.41 -13.38 3.76
C ALA A 262 23.75 -12.62 3.72
N ALA A 263 23.72 -11.40 3.18
CA ALA A 263 24.91 -10.55 3.04
C ALA A 263 25.25 -9.73 4.30
N THR A 264 24.32 -9.65 5.26
CA THR A 264 24.52 -8.85 6.48
C THR A 264 25.43 -9.59 7.45
N PRO A 265 26.55 -8.97 7.92
CA PRO A 265 27.54 -9.64 8.77
C PRO A 265 27.02 -9.96 10.17
N VAL A 266 25.97 -9.26 10.61
CA VAL A 266 25.32 -9.49 11.90
C VAL A 266 24.04 -10.27 11.66
N PRO A 267 23.70 -11.29 12.47
CA PRO A 267 22.51 -12.11 12.25
C PRO A 267 21.23 -11.31 12.47
N TRP A 268 20.45 -11.21 11.39
CA TRP A 268 19.08 -10.66 11.40
C TRP A 268 18.09 -11.76 11.01
N THR A 269 16.94 -11.78 11.65
CA THR A 269 15.79 -12.58 11.24
C THR A 269 14.85 -11.74 10.39
N LEU A 270 14.44 -12.26 9.23
CA LEU A 270 13.45 -11.59 8.37
C LEU A 270 12.05 -12.12 8.67
N LEU A 271 11.19 -11.25 9.18
CA LEU A 271 9.78 -11.51 9.39
C LEU A 271 8.99 -11.10 8.13
N VAL A 272 8.38 -12.06 7.43
CA VAL A 272 7.66 -11.83 6.16
C VAL A 272 6.17 -11.87 6.39
N VAL A 273 5.51 -10.73 6.20
CA VAL A 273 4.07 -10.56 6.37
C VAL A 273 3.40 -10.29 5.04
N GLY A 274 2.33 -11.02 4.74
CA GLY A 274 1.54 -10.82 3.53
C GLY A 274 1.14 -12.11 2.83
N LEU A 275 0.39 -11.95 1.73
CA LEU A 275 -0.08 -13.06 0.90
C LEU A 275 0.90 -13.30 -0.25
N GLY A 276 1.43 -14.52 -0.35
CA GLY A 276 2.29 -14.92 -1.44
C GLY A 276 2.70 -16.38 -1.37
N ARG A 277 3.23 -16.90 -2.47
CA ARG A 277 3.75 -18.28 -2.52
C ARG A 277 5.13 -18.28 -1.88
N ALA A 278 5.26 -18.77 -0.65
CA ALA A 278 6.51 -18.79 0.12
C ALA A 278 7.57 -19.74 -0.47
N ARG A 279 7.16 -20.89 -1.05
CA ARG A 279 8.03 -21.99 -1.47
C ARG A 279 9.30 -21.55 -2.19
N ARG A 280 9.17 -20.80 -3.30
CA ARG A 280 10.33 -20.33 -4.08
C ARG A 280 11.31 -19.44 -3.29
N TYR A 281 10.81 -18.75 -2.27
CA TYR A 281 11.61 -17.87 -1.42
C TYR A 281 12.29 -18.65 -0.30
N MET A 282 11.66 -19.73 0.17
CA MET A 282 12.31 -20.67 1.07
C MET A 282 13.43 -21.44 0.36
N GLU A 283 13.17 -21.91 -0.88
CA GLU A 283 14.22 -22.54 -1.72
C GLU A 283 15.42 -21.58 -1.92
N LEU A 284 15.17 -20.29 -2.13
CA LEU A 284 16.24 -19.27 -2.22
C LEU A 284 16.97 -19.11 -0.86
N ALA A 285 16.25 -19.12 0.25
CA ALA A 285 16.82 -18.97 1.58
C ALA A 285 17.70 -20.20 1.95
N GLU A 286 17.28 -21.40 1.56
CA GLU A 286 18.05 -22.63 1.68
C GLU A 286 19.37 -22.57 0.87
N GLN A 287 19.29 -22.15 -0.40
CA GLN A 287 20.47 -21.95 -1.27
C GLN A 287 21.47 -20.93 -0.69
N LEU A 288 20.97 -19.94 0.06
CA LEU A 288 21.79 -18.91 0.69
C LEU A 288 22.17 -19.23 2.15
N VAL A 289 21.80 -20.42 2.64
CA VAL A 289 22.07 -20.91 4.01
C VAL A 289 21.54 -19.94 5.09
N VAL A 290 20.32 -19.42 4.89
CA VAL A 290 19.64 -18.50 5.82
C VAL A 290 18.19 -18.88 6.08
N ALA A 291 17.78 -20.10 5.76
CA ALA A 291 16.40 -20.55 5.88
C ALA A 291 15.84 -20.46 7.32
N ASP A 292 16.66 -20.72 8.30
CA ASP A 292 16.36 -20.62 9.73
C ASP A 292 16.03 -19.18 10.18
N ARG A 293 16.57 -18.20 9.46
CA ARG A 293 16.38 -16.77 9.71
C ARG A 293 15.22 -16.15 8.94
N ILE A 294 14.47 -16.91 8.13
CA ILE A 294 13.31 -16.41 7.34
C ILE A 294 12.03 -16.98 7.91
N LYS A 295 11.17 -16.11 8.45
CA LYS A 295 9.89 -16.49 9.06
C LYS A 295 8.72 -15.92 8.32
N PHE A 296 7.90 -16.77 7.70
CA PHE A 296 6.66 -16.39 7.02
C PHE A 296 5.49 -16.40 8.00
N ILE A 297 4.87 -15.24 8.22
CA ILE A 297 3.73 -15.09 9.14
C ILE A 297 2.40 -15.25 8.38
N GLY A 298 2.41 -15.01 7.07
CA GLY A 298 1.17 -14.89 6.32
C GLY A 298 0.52 -13.51 6.47
N PRO A 299 -0.71 -13.35 5.98
CA PRO A 299 -1.45 -12.09 6.14
C PRO A 299 -1.97 -11.97 7.57
N THR A 300 -1.91 -10.77 8.14
CA THR A 300 -2.42 -10.48 9.48
C THR A 300 -3.07 -9.11 9.55
N GLN A 301 -4.04 -8.95 10.45
CA GLN A 301 -4.61 -7.67 10.85
C GLN A 301 -3.89 -7.09 12.09
N ARG A 302 -3.03 -7.87 12.74
CA ARG A 302 -2.28 -7.50 13.95
C ARG A 302 -1.00 -6.73 13.58
N MET A 303 -1.14 -5.66 12.77
CA MET A 303 0.03 -4.91 12.32
C MET A 303 0.72 -4.15 13.44
N ALA A 304 -0.01 -3.74 14.47
CA ALA A 304 0.55 -3.10 15.66
C ALA A 304 1.58 -4.01 16.36
N GLU A 305 1.22 -5.28 16.57
CA GLU A 305 2.09 -6.28 17.18
C GLU A 305 3.29 -6.60 16.28
N VAL A 306 3.06 -6.66 14.97
CA VAL A 306 4.13 -6.87 13.97
C VAL A 306 5.17 -5.75 14.03
N TYR A 307 4.71 -4.48 13.99
CA TYR A 307 5.62 -3.33 14.11
C TYR A 307 6.30 -3.27 15.48
N SER A 308 5.61 -3.65 16.55
CA SER A 308 6.20 -3.74 17.89
C SER A 308 7.33 -4.77 17.95
N ALA A 309 7.17 -5.92 17.31
CA ALA A 309 8.13 -7.03 17.33
C ALA A 309 9.40 -6.77 16.51
N ALA A 310 9.30 -5.94 15.46
CA ALA A 310 10.39 -5.65 14.54
C ALA A 310 11.36 -4.59 15.07
N ASP A 311 12.55 -4.49 14.47
CA ASP A 311 13.60 -3.52 14.79
C ASP A 311 13.95 -2.63 13.59
N ALA A 312 13.58 -3.03 12.38
CA ALA A 312 13.71 -2.24 11.16
C ALA A 312 12.69 -2.70 10.11
N LEU A 313 12.29 -1.83 9.18
CA LEU A 313 11.60 -2.23 7.96
C LEU A 313 12.62 -2.39 6.82
N LEU A 314 12.63 -3.55 6.17
CA LEU A 314 13.44 -3.84 4.98
C LEU A 314 12.53 -4.08 3.78
N LEU A 315 12.42 -3.10 2.87
CA LEU A 315 11.51 -3.13 1.75
C LEU A 315 12.21 -2.78 0.43
N PRO A 316 12.97 -3.70 -0.20
CA PRO A 316 13.68 -3.48 -1.46
C PRO A 316 12.71 -3.41 -2.65
N THR A 317 11.78 -2.45 -2.61
CA THR A 317 10.69 -2.39 -3.59
C THR A 317 11.17 -1.96 -4.97
N PHE A 318 10.63 -2.58 -6.01
CA PHE A 318 10.80 -2.14 -7.40
C PHE A 318 9.85 -1.00 -7.76
N TYR A 319 8.72 -0.89 -7.08
CA TYR A 319 7.79 0.23 -7.21
C TYR A 319 6.73 0.17 -6.11
N ASP A 320 6.57 1.28 -5.44
CA ASP A 320 5.46 1.54 -4.53
C ASP A 320 5.06 3.01 -4.67
N SER A 321 3.87 3.26 -5.16
CA SER A 321 3.40 4.63 -5.46
C SER A 321 3.44 5.57 -4.26
N PHE A 322 3.26 5.05 -3.05
CA PHE A 322 3.41 5.80 -1.80
C PHE A 322 4.25 5.07 -0.76
N GLY A 323 3.81 3.91 -0.30
CA GLY A 323 4.47 3.13 0.74
C GLY A 323 3.85 3.31 2.12
N LEU A 324 2.55 3.10 2.26
CA LEU A 324 1.83 3.17 3.54
C LEU A 324 2.54 2.40 4.65
N VAL A 325 3.00 1.18 4.36
CA VAL A 325 3.76 0.34 5.31
C VAL A 325 5.02 1.03 5.82
N ALA A 326 5.70 1.80 4.97
CA ALA A 326 6.91 2.52 5.37
C ALA A 326 6.59 3.74 6.25
N LEU A 327 5.50 4.44 5.95
CA LEU A 327 4.98 5.52 6.80
C LEU A 327 4.57 4.99 8.16
N GLU A 328 3.86 3.85 8.19
CA GLU A 328 3.44 3.18 9.42
C GLU A 328 4.65 2.73 10.24
N ALA A 329 5.61 2.02 9.62
CA ALA A 329 6.82 1.56 10.29
C ALA A 329 7.61 2.71 10.92
N ALA A 330 7.81 3.83 10.18
CA ALA A 330 8.44 5.03 10.71
C ALA A 330 7.66 5.61 11.90
N GLY A 331 6.32 5.65 11.82
CA GLY A 331 5.46 6.08 12.92
C GLY A 331 5.56 5.19 14.17
N TRP A 332 5.99 3.93 14.01
CA TRP A 332 6.33 3.01 15.08
C TRP A 332 7.80 3.10 15.55
N GLY A 333 8.54 4.10 15.08
CA GLY A 333 9.95 4.32 15.42
C GLY A 333 10.90 3.30 14.79
N LEU A 334 10.48 2.61 13.71
CA LEU A 334 11.34 1.69 12.98
C LEU A 334 12.13 2.44 11.90
N PRO A 335 13.45 2.34 11.84
CA PRO A 335 14.22 2.79 10.69
C PRO A 335 13.80 2.01 9.45
N VAL A 336 13.63 2.73 8.33
CA VAL A 336 13.18 2.17 7.05
C VAL A 336 14.35 2.03 6.10
N ILE A 337 14.60 0.82 5.58
CA ILE A 337 15.55 0.58 4.51
C ILE A 337 14.77 0.24 3.25
N SER A 338 14.86 1.10 2.23
CA SER A 338 14.11 0.94 1.00
C SER A 338 14.85 1.52 -0.20
N THR A 339 14.15 1.70 -1.32
CA THR A 339 14.73 2.17 -2.58
C THR A 339 14.08 3.47 -3.05
N ARG A 340 14.73 4.17 -3.98
CA ARG A 340 14.19 5.38 -4.62
C ARG A 340 12.85 5.18 -5.34
N PHE A 341 12.40 3.92 -5.50
CA PHE A 341 11.12 3.57 -6.07
C PHE A 341 9.98 3.49 -5.04
N LEU A 342 10.24 3.91 -3.82
CA LEU A 342 9.25 4.11 -2.75
C LEU A 342 8.75 5.56 -2.78
N GLY A 343 7.45 5.77 -2.94
CA GLY A 343 6.87 7.11 -3.11
C GLY A 343 7.17 8.08 -1.96
N ILE A 344 7.14 7.61 -0.71
CA ILE A 344 7.49 8.40 0.48
C ILE A 344 9.02 8.43 0.78
N GLY A 345 9.82 7.76 -0.06
CA GLY A 345 11.26 7.58 0.20
C GLY A 345 12.03 8.89 0.41
N GLU A 346 11.75 9.90 -0.40
CA GLU A 346 12.42 11.22 -0.28
C GLU A 346 12.10 11.91 1.06
N LEU A 347 10.86 11.80 1.55
CA LEU A 347 10.46 12.32 2.85
C LEU A 347 11.21 11.59 3.97
N LEU A 348 11.23 10.25 3.92
CA LEU A 348 11.93 9.45 4.93
C LEU A 348 13.43 9.78 4.99
N GLN A 349 14.08 9.92 3.83
CA GLN A 349 15.50 10.25 3.74
C GLN A 349 15.78 11.67 4.25
N ARG A 350 14.99 12.66 3.83
CA ARG A 350 15.13 14.07 4.24
C ARG A 350 15.05 14.25 5.75
N HIS A 351 14.22 13.48 6.42
CA HIS A 351 14.00 13.55 7.86
C HIS A 351 14.80 12.51 8.66
N GLY A 352 15.74 11.78 8.05
CA GLY A 352 16.54 10.79 8.75
C GLY A 352 15.75 9.58 9.29
N LEU A 353 14.55 9.32 8.73
CA LEU A 353 13.67 8.20 9.14
C LEU A 353 14.01 6.89 8.43
N GLY A 354 14.95 6.93 7.48
CA GLY A 354 15.33 5.74 6.74
C GLY A 354 16.49 5.96 5.78
N THR A 355 17.04 4.84 5.30
CA THR A 355 18.07 4.77 4.26
C THR A 355 17.43 4.37 2.94
N ILE A 356 17.54 5.22 1.94
CA ILE A 356 17.00 5.01 0.60
C ILE A 356 18.15 4.75 -0.38
N VAL A 357 18.17 3.54 -0.94
CA VAL A 357 19.20 3.13 -1.91
C VAL A 357 18.70 3.25 -3.35
N GLU A 358 19.62 3.32 -4.31
CA GLU A 358 19.30 3.53 -5.73
C GLU A 358 18.53 2.39 -6.39
N SER A 359 18.72 1.15 -5.91
CA SER A 359 18.15 -0.03 -6.59
C SER A 359 17.75 -1.11 -5.60
N PRO A 360 16.68 -1.87 -5.86
CA PRO A 360 16.35 -3.09 -5.12
C PRO A 360 17.48 -4.14 -5.15
N ARG A 361 18.40 -4.02 -6.10
CA ARG A 361 19.55 -4.92 -6.28
C ARG A 361 20.81 -4.48 -5.53
N ALA A 362 20.77 -3.30 -4.88
CA ALA A 362 21.91 -2.79 -4.10
C ALA A 362 22.02 -3.52 -2.75
N VAL A 363 22.23 -4.84 -2.81
CA VAL A 363 22.25 -5.74 -1.64
C VAL A 363 23.26 -5.30 -0.59
N GLN A 364 24.49 -4.96 -1.01
CA GLN A 364 25.56 -4.59 -0.08
C GLN A 364 25.25 -3.27 0.66
N ALA A 365 24.69 -2.28 -0.04
CA ALA A 365 24.30 -1.02 0.59
C ALA A 365 23.18 -1.19 1.61
N MET A 366 22.17 -2.02 1.31
CA MET A 366 21.11 -2.33 2.26
C MET A 366 21.61 -3.19 3.43
N ALA A 367 22.52 -4.14 3.18
CA ALA A 367 23.15 -4.95 4.24
C ALA A 367 23.98 -4.09 5.19
N ALA A 368 24.75 -3.13 4.66
CA ALA A 368 25.49 -2.16 5.46
C ALA A 368 24.55 -1.28 6.30
N ALA A 369 23.48 -0.76 5.69
CA ALA A 369 22.46 0.02 6.39
C ALA A 369 21.80 -0.80 7.53
N LEU A 370 21.50 -2.08 7.28
CA LEU A 370 20.91 -2.96 8.28
C LEU A 370 21.89 -3.28 9.40
N ALA A 371 23.17 -3.51 9.08
CA ALA A 371 24.24 -3.78 10.05
C ALA A 371 24.52 -2.58 10.98
N ALA A 372 24.32 -1.36 10.48
CA ALA A 372 24.51 -0.13 11.25
C ALA A 372 23.43 0.10 12.33
N ILE A 373 22.30 -0.61 12.27
CA ILE A 373 21.23 -0.51 13.26
C ILE A 373 21.56 -1.41 14.45
N ASP A 374 21.76 -0.81 15.63
CA ASP A 374 21.74 -1.57 16.89
C ASP A 374 20.39 -1.33 17.61
N PRO A 375 19.49 -2.32 17.63
CA PRO A 375 18.17 -2.16 18.24
C PRO A 375 18.20 -1.81 19.74
N ARG A 376 19.34 -2.07 20.43
CA ARG A 376 19.50 -1.77 21.86
C ARG A 376 19.76 -0.30 22.13
N THR A 377 20.27 0.44 21.14
CA THR A 377 20.58 1.86 21.25
C THR A 377 19.49 2.76 20.66
N VAL A 378 18.53 2.19 19.91
CA VAL A 378 17.43 2.96 19.30
C VAL A 378 16.37 3.28 20.35
N ASP A 379 16.24 4.56 20.69
CA ASP A 379 15.06 5.06 21.43
C ASP A 379 13.87 5.11 20.47
N ARG A 380 13.06 4.07 20.50
CA ARG A 380 11.89 3.94 19.63
C ARG A 380 10.82 4.98 19.91
N ALA A 381 10.70 5.45 21.14
CA ALA A 381 9.71 6.47 21.49
C ALA A 381 10.12 7.82 20.91
N ALA A 382 11.38 8.21 21.06
CA ALA A 382 11.91 9.41 20.45
C ALA A 382 11.87 9.34 18.92
N ALA A 383 12.21 8.18 18.32
CA ALA A 383 12.11 7.98 16.87
C ALA A 383 10.67 8.09 16.36
N ALA A 384 9.69 7.54 17.09
CA ALA A 384 8.26 7.65 16.74
C ALA A 384 7.75 9.10 16.86
N GLN A 385 8.18 9.84 17.88
CA GLN A 385 7.85 11.27 18.04
C GLN A 385 8.46 12.10 16.92
N HIS A 386 9.72 11.84 16.56
CA HIS A 386 10.38 12.50 15.43
C HIS A 386 9.65 12.22 14.12
N ALA A 387 9.28 10.97 13.85
CA ALA A 387 8.49 10.61 12.68
C ALA A 387 7.11 11.28 12.68
N ALA A 388 6.46 11.39 13.84
CA ALA A 388 5.17 12.07 13.97
C ALA A 388 5.28 13.55 13.62
N ALA A 389 6.33 14.24 14.09
CA ALA A 389 6.62 15.64 13.76
C ALA A 389 6.90 15.82 12.26
N ALA A 390 7.77 14.99 11.69
CA ALA A 390 8.13 15.02 10.26
C ALA A 390 6.92 14.77 9.34
N THR A 391 5.93 14.01 9.80
CA THR A 391 4.72 13.64 9.06
C THR A 391 3.45 14.33 9.55
N ALA A 392 3.57 15.45 10.29
CA ALA A 392 2.42 16.18 10.84
C ALA A 392 1.44 16.66 9.77
N HIS A 393 1.92 16.94 8.56
CA HIS A 393 1.09 17.29 7.40
C HIS A 393 0.33 16.10 6.79
N LEU A 394 0.65 14.86 7.20
CA LEU A 394 -0.01 13.62 6.76
C LEU A 394 -1.03 13.12 7.80
N THR A 395 -1.52 13.97 8.69
CA THR A 395 -2.59 13.59 9.61
C THR A 395 -3.93 13.45 8.88
N PRO A 396 -4.83 12.58 9.34
CA PRO A 396 -6.17 12.43 8.76
C PRO A 396 -6.94 13.75 8.63
N SER A 397 -6.87 14.63 9.65
CA SER A 397 -7.56 15.93 9.64
C SER A 397 -7.05 16.87 8.57
N VAL A 398 -5.72 17.01 8.43
CA VAL A 398 -5.11 17.85 7.38
C VAL A 398 -5.43 17.29 5.99
N TYR A 399 -5.34 15.97 5.83
CA TYR A 399 -5.68 15.31 4.59
C TYR A 399 -7.14 15.56 4.17
N LEU A 400 -8.10 15.31 5.09
CA LEU A 400 -9.53 15.49 4.82
C LEU A 400 -9.88 16.94 4.51
N ALA A 401 -9.26 17.90 5.20
CA ALA A 401 -9.46 19.32 4.92
C ALA A 401 -9.04 19.66 3.49
N LYS A 402 -7.84 19.21 3.05
CA LYS A 402 -7.36 19.40 1.67
C LYS A 402 -8.27 18.72 0.64
N LEU A 403 -8.66 17.48 0.89
CA LEU A 403 -9.50 16.72 -0.03
C LEU A 403 -10.91 17.33 -0.14
N THR A 404 -11.51 17.75 0.99
CA THR A 404 -12.84 18.39 0.99
C THR A 404 -12.82 19.72 0.23
N GLU A 405 -11.74 20.49 0.34
CA GLU A 405 -11.58 21.71 -0.44
C GLU A 405 -11.47 21.42 -1.94
N LEU A 406 -10.71 20.40 -2.33
CA LEU A 406 -10.68 19.95 -3.74
C LEU A 406 -12.05 19.49 -4.23
N TYR A 407 -12.86 18.86 -3.40
CA TYR A 407 -14.23 18.48 -3.75
C TYR A 407 -15.11 19.70 -4.00
N ARG A 408 -15.03 20.74 -3.14
CA ARG A 408 -15.79 21.99 -3.35
C ARG A 408 -15.39 22.67 -4.67
N GLN A 409 -14.09 22.77 -4.95
CA GLN A 409 -13.59 23.34 -6.19
C GLN A 409 -14.04 22.53 -7.42
N CYS A 410 -14.04 21.22 -7.32
CA CYS A 410 -14.51 20.33 -8.38
C CYS A 410 -16.01 20.55 -8.68
N ALA A 411 -16.84 20.57 -7.64
CA ALA A 411 -18.28 20.81 -7.78
C ALA A 411 -18.58 22.17 -8.42
N LEU A 412 -17.87 23.22 -8.00
CA LEU A 412 -18.00 24.56 -8.61
C LEU A 412 -17.61 24.56 -10.10
N ALA A 413 -16.51 23.89 -10.44
CA ALA A 413 -16.05 23.80 -11.83
C ALA A 413 -17.05 23.03 -12.72
N GLN A 414 -17.75 22.03 -12.18
CA GLN A 414 -18.80 21.32 -12.90
C GLN A 414 -20.01 22.22 -13.18
N HIS A 415 -20.48 22.99 -12.19
CA HIS A 415 -21.60 23.93 -12.36
C HIS A 415 -21.29 25.01 -13.39
N GLN A 416 -20.05 25.50 -13.48
CA GLN A 416 -19.63 26.47 -14.50
C GLN A 416 -19.58 25.87 -15.91
N ARG A 417 -19.28 24.59 -16.07
CA ARG A 417 -19.26 23.91 -17.37
C ARG A 417 -20.66 23.51 -17.87
N ALA A 418 -21.62 23.42 -16.97
CA ALA A 418 -22.99 23.04 -17.29
C ALA A 418 -23.89 24.26 -17.68
N ARG A 419 -23.39 25.47 -17.41
CA ARG A 419 -23.97 26.77 -17.90
C ARG A 419 -23.34 27.14 -19.24
#